data_955c4770196af7f2acefcf07bbe01518
#
_entry.id   955c4770196af7f2acefcf07bbe01518
#
_cell.length_a   1.000
_cell.length_b   1.000
_cell.length_c   1.000
_cell.angle_alpha   90.00
_cell.angle_beta   90.00
_cell.angle_gamma   90.00
#
_symmetry.space_group_name_H-M   'P 1'
#
loop_
_entity.id
_entity.type
_entity.pdbx_description
1 polymer ?
#
loop_
_entity_poly.entity_id
_entity_poly.type
_entity_poly.pdbx_seq_one_letter_code
_entity_poly.pdbx_strand_id
1 'polypeptide(L)'
;MSGLLRAWSNGDQSALERLTPIVYDELHRLARRYMRRERSGHSLQTTALVNEASMRLVDYRRMEWQNRAHFFAVAAQLMRRILVEHARRHNLKRGGGLAHVSLDEAPVIGGSEDADLAALDDAMNALERIDPRKVQVVEMRFFGGLSVEETAEVLKVSPVTVKRHWRAAKAWLYRELTGRSGADSQRWR
;
A
#
# COMPACT_ATOMS: atom_id res chain seq x y z
N MET A 1 14.85 -16.40 -3.29
CA MET A 1 14.24 -15.55 -2.26
C MET A 1 13.49 -16.36 -1.19
N SER A 2 12.52 -17.24 -1.51
CA SER A 2 11.75 -17.99 -0.48
C SER A 2 12.61 -18.82 0.47
N GLY A 3 13.70 -19.47 0.00
CA GLY A 3 14.65 -20.18 0.86
C GLY A 3 15.40 -19.26 1.83
N LEU A 4 15.81 -18.08 1.38
CA LEU A 4 16.46 -17.07 2.23
C LEU A 4 15.51 -16.51 3.28
N LEU A 5 14.23 -16.32 2.94
CA LEU A 5 13.21 -15.87 3.89
C LEU A 5 13.01 -16.89 5.02
N ARG A 6 12.94 -18.17 4.68
CA ARG A 6 12.85 -19.25 5.69
C ARG A 6 14.09 -19.33 6.58
N ALA A 7 15.29 -19.28 5.98
CA ALA A 7 16.53 -19.28 6.72
C ALA A 7 16.61 -18.10 7.71
N TRP A 8 16.22 -16.91 7.27
CA TRP A 8 16.13 -15.72 8.11
C TRP A 8 15.14 -15.92 9.27
N SER A 9 13.93 -16.44 9.03
CA SER A 9 12.96 -16.76 10.08
C SER A 9 13.50 -17.73 11.12
N ASN A 10 14.39 -18.63 10.70
CA ASN A 10 15.05 -19.60 11.58
C ASN A 10 16.31 -19.03 12.27
N GLY A 11 16.58 -17.72 12.12
CA GLY A 11 17.67 -17.04 12.81
C GLY A 11 18.99 -16.95 12.04
N ASP A 12 19.02 -17.39 10.77
CA ASP A 12 20.23 -17.28 9.93
C ASP A 12 20.50 -15.84 9.53
N GLN A 13 21.50 -15.24 10.16
CA GLN A 13 21.90 -13.86 9.91
C GLN A 13 22.49 -13.68 8.51
N SER A 14 23.16 -14.69 7.96
CA SER A 14 23.71 -14.63 6.60
C SER A 14 22.62 -14.59 5.54
N ALA A 15 21.49 -15.19 5.82
CA ALA A 15 20.30 -15.10 4.96
C ALA A 15 19.74 -13.68 4.91
N LEU A 16 19.75 -12.94 6.02
CA LEU A 16 19.34 -11.53 6.07
C LEU A 16 20.28 -10.66 5.21
N GLU A 17 21.59 -10.83 5.33
CA GLU A 17 22.57 -10.09 4.53
C GLU A 17 22.34 -10.28 3.03
N ARG A 18 22.03 -11.50 2.61
CA ARG A 18 21.72 -11.84 1.21
C ARG A 18 20.35 -11.39 0.76
N LEU A 19 19.38 -11.30 1.66
CA LEU A 19 18.04 -10.80 1.39
C LEU A 19 18.00 -9.27 1.25
N THR A 20 18.79 -8.58 2.05
CA THR A 20 18.76 -7.11 2.15
C THR A 20 18.82 -6.41 0.80
N PRO A 21 19.79 -6.69 -0.11
CA PRO A 21 19.84 -6.03 -1.41
C PRO A 21 18.59 -6.35 -2.27
N ILE A 22 18.12 -7.60 -2.25
CA ILE A 22 16.96 -8.02 -3.04
C ILE A 22 15.69 -7.32 -2.56
N VAL A 23 15.52 -7.25 -1.25
CA VAL A 23 14.37 -6.59 -0.62
C VAL A 23 14.43 -5.09 -0.83
N TYR A 24 15.61 -4.49 -0.68
CA TYR A 24 15.82 -3.06 -0.87
C TYR A 24 15.45 -2.64 -2.30
N ASP A 25 15.92 -3.34 -3.31
CA ASP A 25 15.62 -3.04 -4.72
C ASP A 25 14.12 -3.12 -5.01
N GLU A 26 13.44 -4.14 -4.49
CA GLU A 26 11.99 -4.31 -4.67
C GLU A 26 11.20 -3.24 -3.92
N LEU A 27 11.54 -2.94 -2.66
CA LEU A 27 10.92 -1.85 -1.91
C LEU A 27 11.17 -0.50 -2.57
N HIS A 28 12.36 -0.30 -3.11
CA HIS A 28 12.71 0.92 -3.83
C HIS A 28 11.90 1.06 -5.13
N ARG A 29 11.67 -0.04 -5.84
CA ARG A 29 10.79 -0.06 -7.01
C ARG A 29 9.34 0.27 -6.64
N LEU A 30 8.83 -0.29 -5.54
CA LEU A 30 7.50 0.04 -5.02
C LEU A 30 7.41 1.51 -4.61
N ALA A 31 8.37 2.00 -3.82
CA ALA A 31 8.40 3.38 -3.37
C ALA A 31 8.47 4.36 -4.55
N ARG A 32 9.30 4.11 -5.57
CA ARG A 32 9.35 4.90 -6.80
C ARG A 32 8.00 4.94 -7.52
N ARG A 33 7.23 3.85 -7.51
CA ARG A 33 5.91 3.81 -8.14
C ARG A 33 4.94 4.79 -7.46
N TYR A 34 5.02 4.95 -6.13
CA TYR A 34 4.23 5.92 -5.38
C TYR A 34 4.74 7.34 -5.60
N MET A 35 6.07 7.53 -5.58
CA MET A 35 6.70 8.83 -5.67
C MET A 35 6.78 9.39 -7.10
N ARG A 36 6.48 8.59 -8.13
CA ARG A 36 6.63 8.96 -9.55
C ARG A 36 5.76 10.11 -10.01
N ARG A 37 4.77 10.51 -9.24
CA ARG A 37 3.79 11.56 -9.56
C ARG A 37 3.87 12.76 -8.62
N GLU A 38 4.76 12.70 -7.64
CA GLU A 38 4.96 13.79 -6.72
C GLU A 38 5.71 14.95 -7.39
N ARG A 39 5.18 16.16 -7.22
CA ARG A 39 5.87 17.39 -7.62
C ARG A 39 7.12 17.56 -6.75
N SER A 40 8.17 18.14 -7.33
CA SER A 40 9.38 18.55 -6.62
C SER A 40 9.02 19.44 -5.42
N GLY A 41 9.20 18.91 -4.21
CA GLY A 41 8.85 19.60 -2.96
C GLY A 41 8.31 18.71 -1.85
N HIS A 42 8.17 17.40 -2.09
CA HIS A 42 7.72 16.45 -1.05
C HIS A 42 8.78 16.20 0.01
N SER A 43 8.34 16.18 1.27
CA SER A 43 9.21 15.98 2.42
C SER A 43 9.66 14.52 2.59
N LEU A 44 8.99 13.56 1.95
CA LEU A 44 9.35 12.14 1.97
C LEU A 44 10.03 11.75 0.66
N GLN A 45 11.32 11.47 0.72
CA GLN A 45 12.07 10.93 -0.41
C GLN A 45 11.87 9.41 -0.52
N THR A 46 11.94 8.87 -1.74
CA THR A 46 11.86 7.42 -2.01
C THR A 46 12.77 6.61 -1.07
N THR A 47 14.00 7.07 -0.87
CA THR A 47 14.98 6.42 0.01
C THR A 47 14.53 6.42 1.48
N ALA A 48 13.94 7.50 1.97
CA ALA A 48 13.43 7.58 3.34
C ALA A 48 12.27 6.59 3.56
N LEU A 49 11.34 6.47 2.60
CA LEU A 49 10.25 5.49 2.65
C LEU A 49 10.79 4.05 2.67
N VAL A 50 11.78 3.75 1.82
CA VAL A 50 12.41 2.42 1.77
C VAL A 50 13.13 2.10 3.08
N ASN A 51 13.90 3.03 3.62
CA ASN A 51 14.61 2.85 4.88
C ASN A 51 13.64 2.60 6.04
N GLU A 52 12.58 3.39 6.15
CA GLU A 52 11.54 3.21 7.18
C GLU A 52 10.86 1.85 7.05
N ALA A 53 10.50 1.44 5.82
CA ALA A 53 9.91 0.13 5.57
C ALA A 53 10.88 -1.01 5.92
N SER A 54 12.16 -0.87 5.56
CA SER A 54 13.19 -1.86 5.86
C SER A 54 13.42 -2.02 7.35
N MET A 55 13.48 -0.92 8.10
CA MET A 55 13.63 -0.95 9.56
C MET A 55 12.44 -1.66 10.23
N ARG A 56 11.21 -1.32 9.84
CA ARG A 56 10.02 -1.98 10.38
C ARG A 56 9.89 -3.44 9.96
N LEU A 57 10.40 -3.84 8.79
CA LEU A 57 10.41 -5.24 8.36
C LEU A 57 11.33 -6.13 9.22
N VAL A 58 12.38 -5.59 9.81
CA VAL A 58 13.26 -6.33 10.72
C VAL A 58 12.49 -6.83 11.95
N ASP A 59 11.48 -6.10 12.41
CA ASP A 59 10.63 -6.51 13.54
C ASP A 59 9.80 -7.75 13.22
N TYR A 60 9.57 -8.04 11.94
CA TYR A 60 8.86 -9.23 11.46
C TYR A 60 9.77 -10.47 11.29
N ARG A 61 11.01 -10.46 11.80
CA ARG A 61 11.96 -11.58 11.70
C ARG A 61 11.42 -12.92 12.20
N ARG A 62 10.48 -12.91 13.13
CA ARG A 62 9.85 -14.12 13.70
C ARG A 62 8.63 -14.60 12.90
N MET A 63 8.27 -13.92 11.81
CA MET A 63 7.15 -14.32 10.98
C MET A 63 7.54 -15.53 10.12
N GLU A 64 6.66 -16.51 10.05
CA GLU A 64 6.82 -17.64 9.12
C GLU A 64 6.53 -17.19 7.68
N TRP A 65 7.59 -16.90 6.94
CA TRP A 65 7.48 -16.49 5.54
C TRP A 65 7.17 -17.70 4.66
N GLN A 66 5.96 -17.76 4.11
CA GLN A 66 5.54 -18.86 3.24
C GLN A 66 6.27 -18.82 1.89
N ASN A 67 6.32 -17.65 1.27
CA ASN A 67 6.95 -17.43 -0.02
C ASN A 67 7.24 -15.94 -0.27
N ARG A 68 7.78 -15.62 -1.47
CA ARG A 68 8.06 -14.26 -1.91
C ARG A 68 6.79 -13.38 -1.93
N ALA A 69 5.68 -13.91 -2.44
CA ALA A 69 4.44 -13.14 -2.57
C ALA A 69 3.86 -12.79 -1.18
N HIS A 70 3.93 -13.69 -0.21
CA HIS A 70 3.55 -13.41 1.18
C HIS A 70 4.41 -12.29 1.80
N PHE A 71 5.72 -12.30 1.58
CA PHE A 71 6.60 -11.23 2.02
C PHE A 71 6.18 -9.87 1.46
N PHE A 72 5.91 -9.79 0.16
CA PHE A 72 5.48 -8.53 -0.46
C PHE A 72 4.07 -8.10 -0.08
N ALA A 73 3.19 -9.03 0.27
CA ALA A 73 1.88 -8.67 0.84
C ALA A 73 2.03 -7.96 2.19
N VAL A 74 2.91 -8.45 3.07
CA VAL A 74 3.22 -7.79 4.35
C VAL A 74 3.92 -6.45 4.13
N ALA A 75 4.88 -6.40 3.20
CA ALA A 75 5.55 -5.15 2.83
C ALA A 75 4.55 -4.11 2.29
N ALA A 76 3.54 -4.53 1.53
CA ALA A 76 2.49 -3.65 1.02
C ALA A 76 1.68 -2.98 2.14
N GLN A 77 1.28 -3.76 3.15
CA GLN A 77 0.56 -3.23 4.32
C GLN A 77 1.43 -2.22 5.08
N LEU A 78 2.70 -2.55 5.24
CA LEU A 78 3.66 -1.68 5.92
C LEU A 78 3.86 -0.36 5.16
N MET A 79 4.06 -0.44 3.84
CA MET A 79 4.19 0.72 2.96
C MET A 79 2.94 1.62 3.02
N ARG A 80 1.73 1.03 2.98
CA ARG A 80 0.48 1.77 3.17
C ARG A 80 0.53 2.56 4.48
N ARG A 81 0.84 1.90 5.60
CA ARG A 81 0.88 2.55 6.92
C ARG A 81 1.85 3.72 6.96
N ILE A 82 3.07 3.55 6.45
CA ILE A 82 4.08 4.61 6.43
C ILE A 82 3.61 5.79 5.57
N LEU A 83 3.09 5.53 4.38
CA LEU A 83 2.59 6.56 3.47
C LEU A 83 1.44 7.34 4.09
N VAL A 84 0.48 6.66 4.70
CA VAL A 84 -0.67 7.28 5.37
C VAL A 84 -0.23 8.11 6.59
N GLU A 85 0.65 7.58 7.43
CA GLU A 85 1.20 8.33 8.57
C GLU A 85 1.91 9.61 8.12
N HIS A 86 2.67 9.52 7.03
CA HIS A 86 3.33 10.67 6.43
C HIS A 86 2.32 11.68 5.88
N ALA A 87 1.36 11.23 5.10
CA ALA A 87 0.32 12.05 4.50
C ALA A 87 -0.51 12.78 5.57
N ARG A 88 -0.93 12.09 6.63
CA ARG A 88 -1.66 12.70 7.75
C ARG A 88 -0.84 13.76 8.48
N ARG A 89 0.44 13.49 8.75
CA ARG A 89 1.34 14.47 9.39
C ARG A 89 1.54 15.72 8.53
N HIS A 90 1.62 15.56 7.21
CA HIS A 90 1.82 16.65 6.27
C HIS A 90 0.56 17.49 6.06
N ASN A 91 -0.62 16.85 5.98
CA ASN A 91 -1.91 17.53 5.88
C ASN A 91 -2.23 18.40 7.10
N LEU A 92 -1.88 17.94 8.31
CA LEU A 92 -2.02 18.74 9.52
C LEU A 92 -1.21 20.06 9.46
N LYS A 93 -0.08 20.06 8.73
CA LYS A 93 0.76 21.25 8.57
C LYS A 93 0.25 22.22 7.48
N ARG A 94 -0.59 21.76 6.55
CA ARG A 94 -1.05 22.53 5.37
C ARG A 94 -2.50 23.01 5.39
N GLY A 95 -3.31 22.64 6.39
CA GLY A 95 -4.68 23.17 6.53
C GLY A 95 -5.72 22.64 5.55
N GLY A 96 -5.59 21.39 5.12
CA GLY A 96 -6.65 20.52 4.56
C GLY A 96 -7.38 20.98 3.29
N GLY A 97 -7.20 20.26 2.20
CA GLY A 97 -8.05 20.30 0.98
C GLY A 97 -8.23 18.92 0.39
N LEU A 98 -9.45 18.57 -0.08
CA LEU A 98 -9.79 17.26 -0.64
C LEU A 98 -9.46 17.21 -2.16
N ALA A 99 -8.99 16.07 -2.64
CA ALA A 99 -8.68 15.83 -4.02
C ALA A 99 -9.00 14.39 -4.49
N HIS A 100 -8.98 14.14 -5.80
CA HIS A 100 -9.45 12.91 -6.43
C HIS A 100 -8.39 11.81 -6.53
N VAL A 101 -8.77 10.56 -6.19
CA VAL A 101 -7.97 9.35 -6.37
C VAL A 101 -8.48 8.55 -7.57
N SER A 102 -7.62 8.22 -8.53
CA SER A 102 -7.93 7.30 -9.64
C SER A 102 -7.29 5.93 -9.41
N LEU A 103 -8.10 4.87 -9.56
CA LEU A 103 -7.72 3.47 -9.33
C LEU A 103 -7.56 2.64 -10.62
N ASP A 104 -7.70 3.25 -11.83
CA ASP A 104 -7.82 2.48 -13.07
C ASP A 104 -6.50 2.11 -13.76
N GLU A 105 -5.52 2.98 -13.75
CA GLU A 105 -4.19 2.62 -14.24
C GLU A 105 -3.19 3.21 -13.27
N ALA A 106 -2.38 2.46 -12.61
CA ALA A 106 -1.46 2.94 -11.60
C ALA A 106 -1.83 4.35 -11.06
N PRO A 107 -1.87 4.62 -9.79
CA PRO A 107 -2.63 5.70 -9.16
C PRO A 107 -2.42 7.07 -9.83
N VAL A 108 -3.43 7.60 -10.52
CA VAL A 108 -3.49 9.01 -10.89
C VAL A 108 -4.09 9.73 -9.70
N ILE A 109 -3.24 10.33 -8.91
CA ILE A 109 -3.62 11.19 -7.80
C ILE A 109 -3.47 12.62 -8.32
N GLY A 110 -4.58 13.32 -8.50
CA GLY A 110 -4.58 14.71 -8.94
C GLY A 110 -5.22 15.58 -7.87
N GLY A 111 -4.41 16.34 -7.14
CA GLY A 111 -4.83 17.19 -6.03
C GLY A 111 -3.74 17.26 -4.97
N SER A 112 -4.02 17.61 -3.73
CA SER A 112 -3.04 17.43 -2.67
C SER A 112 -2.96 15.93 -2.35
N GLU A 113 -1.97 15.27 -2.89
CA GLU A 113 -1.76 13.81 -2.87
C GLU A 113 -1.87 13.19 -1.47
N ASP A 114 -1.45 13.94 -0.45
CA ASP A 114 -1.53 13.52 0.95
C ASP A 114 -2.99 13.47 1.46
N ALA A 115 -3.86 14.39 1.05
CA ALA A 115 -5.27 14.37 1.42
C ALA A 115 -5.99 13.19 0.76
N ASP A 116 -5.63 12.89 -0.50
CA ASP A 116 -6.19 11.76 -1.24
C ASP A 116 -5.79 10.43 -0.62
N LEU A 117 -4.55 10.31 -0.19
CA LEU A 117 -4.05 9.08 0.43
C LEU A 117 -4.69 8.84 1.80
N ALA A 118 -4.90 9.90 2.59
CA ALA A 118 -5.60 9.80 3.86
C ALA A 118 -7.08 9.43 3.65
N ALA A 119 -7.75 10.05 2.68
CA ALA A 119 -9.14 9.73 2.33
C ALA A 119 -9.28 8.30 1.81
N LEU A 120 -8.33 7.83 1.00
CA LEU A 120 -8.29 6.45 0.54
C LEU A 120 -8.13 5.47 1.72
N ASP A 121 -7.26 5.79 2.68
CA ASP A 121 -7.08 4.98 3.87
C ASP A 121 -8.35 4.88 4.70
N ASP A 122 -9.04 6.00 4.92
CA ASP A 122 -10.31 6.03 5.63
C ASP A 122 -11.41 5.23 4.90
N ALA A 123 -11.46 5.33 3.56
CA ALA A 123 -12.36 4.52 2.75
C ALA A 123 -12.01 3.02 2.82
N MET A 124 -10.73 2.67 2.79
CA MET A 124 -10.29 1.29 2.95
C MET A 124 -10.64 0.73 4.34
N ASN A 125 -10.49 1.52 5.40
CA ASN A 125 -10.87 1.11 6.75
C ASN A 125 -12.40 0.93 6.88
N ALA A 126 -13.20 1.72 6.16
CA ALA A 126 -14.64 1.51 6.07
C ALA A 126 -14.99 0.23 5.30
N LEU A 127 -14.31 -0.04 4.18
CA LEU A 127 -14.47 -1.27 3.41
C LEU A 127 -14.04 -2.50 4.20
N GLU A 128 -13.02 -2.41 5.04
CA GLU A 128 -12.53 -3.52 5.86
C GLU A 128 -13.58 -4.06 6.82
N ARG A 129 -14.42 -3.17 7.37
CA ARG A 129 -15.55 -3.56 8.24
C ARG A 129 -16.64 -4.33 7.50
N ILE A 130 -16.75 -4.14 6.18
CA ILE A 130 -17.75 -4.78 5.32
C ILE A 130 -17.19 -6.06 4.70
N ASP A 131 -15.97 -5.98 4.16
CA ASP A 131 -15.33 -7.08 3.43
C ASP A 131 -13.80 -6.97 3.50
N PRO A 132 -13.18 -7.58 4.52
CA PRO A 132 -11.72 -7.55 4.71
C PRO A 132 -10.95 -8.14 3.52
N ARG A 133 -11.54 -9.12 2.80
CA ARG A 133 -10.88 -9.75 1.65
C ARG A 133 -10.70 -8.79 0.48
N LYS A 134 -11.64 -7.88 0.27
CA LYS A 134 -11.51 -6.84 -0.75
C LYS A 134 -10.37 -5.89 -0.40
N VAL A 135 -10.23 -5.51 0.87
CA VAL A 135 -9.13 -4.65 1.33
C VAL A 135 -7.79 -5.34 1.14
N GLN A 136 -7.64 -6.62 1.50
CA GLN A 136 -6.42 -7.37 1.25
C GLN A 136 -6.03 -7.38 -0.24
N VAL A 137 -7.01 -7.55 -1.14
CA VAL A 137 -6.75 -7.47 -2.59
C VAL A 137 -6.27 -6.08 -2.99
N VAL A 138 -6.87 -5.01 -2.44
CA VAL A 138 -6.42 -3.63 -2.72
C VAL A 138 -5.00 -3.40 -2.20
N GLU A 139 -4.70 -3.80 -0.98
CA GLU A 139 -3.37 -3.67 -0.40
C GLU A 139 -2.30 -4.34 -1.25
N MET A 140 -2.52 -5.59 -1.61
CA MET A 140 -1.55 -6.36 -2.39
C MET A 140 -1.36 -5.81 -3.80
N ARG A 141 -2.43 -5.43 -4.48
CA ARG A 141 -2.36 -4.97 -5.86
C ARG A 141 -1.97 -3.50 -5.99
N PHE A 142 -2.55 -2.64 -5.16
CA PHE A 142 -2.30 -1.20 -5.22
C PHE A 142 -1.01 -0.83 -4.50
N PHE A 143 -0.87 -1.19 -3.23
CA PHE A 143 0.31 -0.86 -2.43
C PHE A 143 1.47 -1.84 -2.64
N GLY A 144 1.21 -3.12 -2.82
CA GLY A 144 2.23 -4.16 -3.00
C GLY A 144 2.69 -4.35 -4.44
N GLY A 145 1.92 -3.87 -5.41
CA GLY A 145 2.23 -4.08 -6.83
C GLY A 145 2.19 -5.54 -7.29
N LEU A 146 1.56 -6.44 -6.50
CA LEU A 146 1.44 -7.85 -6.84
C LEU A 146 0.54 -8.03 -8.07
N SER A 147 0.86 -9.03 -8.90
CA SER A 147 0.00 -9.47 -9.99
C SER A 147 -1.29 -10.12 -9.46
N VAL A 148 -2.24 -10.38 -10.34
CA VAL A 148 -3.45 -11.14 -9.99
C VAL A 148 -3.09 -12.52 -9.51
N GLU A 149 -2.13 -13.17 -10.16
CA GLU A 149 -1.66 -14.52 -9.89
C GLU A 149 -0.94 -14.59 -8.53
N GLU A 150 -0.02 -13.66 -8.26
CA GLU A 150 0.66 -13.56 -6.96
C GLU A 150 -0.33 -13.28 -5.82
N THR A 151 -1.31 -12.40 -6.05
CA THR A 151 -2.38 -12.12 -5.06
C THR A 151 -3.25 -13.35 -4.80
N ALA A 152 -3.58 -14.11 -5.85
CA ALA A 152 -4.35 -15.35 -5.76
C ALA A 152 -3.61 -16.42 -4.95
N GLU A 153 -2.30 -16.54 -5.15
CA GLU A 153 -1.42 -17.45 -4.41
C GLU A 153 -1.41 -17.12 -2.91
N VAL A 154 -1.21 -15.83 -2.56
CA VAL A 154 -1.19 -15.39 -1.16
C VAL A 154 -2.53 -15.62 -0.47
N LEU A 155 -3.64 -15.25 -1.13
CA LEU A 155 -4.98 -15.35 -0.55
C LEU A 155 -5.58 -16.76 -0.66
N LYS A 156 -4.89 -17.70 -1.34
CA LYS A 156 -5.36 -19.07 -1.60
C LYS A 156 -6.74 -19.09 -2.28
N VAL A 157 -6.91 -18.26 -3.28
CA VAL A 157 -8.15 -18.15 -4.08
C VAL A 157 -7.82 -18.20 -5.58
N SER A 158 -8.85 -18.33 -6.44
CA SER A 158 -8.63 -18.30 -7.88
C SER A 158 -8.30 -16.88 -8.40
N PRO A 159 -7.54 -16.74 -9.50
CA PRO A 159 -7.31 -15.45 -10.17
C PRO A 159 -8.61 -14.74 -10.56
N VAL A 160 -9.65 -15.48 -10.93
CA VAL A 160 -10.97 -14.93 -11.24
C VAL A 160 -11.59 -14.29 -10.00
N THR A 161 -11.43 -14.91 -8.81
CA THR A 161 -11.89 -14.35 -7.54
C THR A 161 -11.17 -13.05 -7.23
N VAL A 162 -9.84 -12.98 -7.42
CA VAL A 162 -9.06 -11.74 -7.24
C VAL A 162 -9.57 -10.64 -8.18
N LYS A 163 -9.78 -10.93 -9.46
CA LYS A 163 -10.32 -9.96 -10.43
C LYS A 163 -11.69 -9.45 -10.01
N ARG A 164 -12.57 -10.32 -9.52
CA ARG A 164 -13.90 -9.94 -9.02
C ARG A 164 -13.80 -9.04 -7.78
N HIS A 165 -13.01 -9.42 -6.78
CA HIS A 165 -12.80 -8.61 -5.58
C HIS A 165 -12.18 -7.25 -5.92
N TRP A 166 -11.20 -7.22 -6.81
CA TRP A 166 -10.57 -5.99 -7.28
C TRP A 166 -11.57 -5.03 -7.93
N ARG A 167 -12.41 -5.51 -8.87
CA ARG A 167 -13.45 -4.68 -9.49
C ARG A 167 -14.45 -4.14 -8.48
N ALA A 168 -14.94 -5.01 -7.60
CA ALA A 168 -15.92 -4.63 -6.56
C ALA A 168 -15.32 -3.62 -5.57
N ALA A 169 -14.07 -3.83 -5.14
CA ALA A 169 -13.37 -2.90 -4.26
C ALA A 169 -13.18 -1.53 -4.92
N LYS A 170 -12.72 -1.48 -6.17
CA LYS A 170 -12.57 -0.22 -6.92
C LYS A 170 -13.89 0.55 -7.04
N ALA A 171 -14.96 -0.13 -7.43
CA ALA A 171 -16.27 0.50 -7.58
C ALA A 171 -16.80 1.05 -6.24
N TRP A 172 -16.57 0.32 -5.15
CA TRP A 172 -16.97 0.75 -3.81
C TRP A 172 -16.14 1.94 -3.32
N LEU A 173 -14.82 1.87 -3.43
CA LEU A 173 -13.92 2.94 -3.05
C LEU A 173 -14.17 4.22 -3.85
N TYR A 174 -14.38 4.09 -5.16
CA TYR A 174 -14.73 5.24 -6.00
C TYR A 174 -15.99 5.95 -5.52
N ARG A 175 -17.07 5.19 -5.24
CA ARG A 175 -18.32 5.76 -4.72
C ARG A 175 -18.14 6.41 -3.36
N GLU A 176 -17.37 5.80 -2.46
CA GLU A 176 -17.13 6.35 -1.12
C GLU A 176 -16.32 7.66 -1.20
N LEU A 177 -15.31 7.72 -2.04
CA LEU A 177 -14.47 8.91 -2.22
C LEU A 177 -15.24 10.05 -2.91
N THR A 178 -16.03 9.75 -3.95
CA THR A 178 -16.83 10.78 -4.65
C THR A 178 -18.03 11.24 -3.82
N GLY A 179 -18.65 10.35 -3.05
CA GLY A 179 -19.76 10.68 -2.15
C GLY A 179 -19.36 11.64 -1.02
N ARG A 180 -18.14 11.49 -0.50
CA ARG A 180 -17.60 12.41 0.52
C ARG A 180 -17.33 13.80 -0.05
N SER A 181 -16.82 13.90 -1.28
CA SER A 181 -16.61 15.19 -1.96
C SER A 181 -17.90 15.99 -2.17
N GLY A 182 -19.04 15.30 -2.37
CA GLY A 182 -20.35 15.94 -2.52
C GLY A 182 -20.94 16.45 -1.20
N ALA A 183 -20.70 15.76 -0.09
CA ALA A 183 -21.23 16.12 1.21
C ALA A 183 -20.56 17.37 1.83
N ASP A 184 -19.26 17.54 1.60
CA ASP A 184 -18.53 18.74 2.07
C ASP A 184 -18.87 20.00 1.29
N SER A 185 -19.22 19.87 0.01
CA SER A 185 -19.64 21.00 -0.82
C SER A 185 -21.00 21.63 -0.39
N GLN A 186 -21.84 20.88 0.34
CA GLN A 186 -23.14 21.36 0.84
C GLN A 186 -23.07 22.02 2.24
N ARG A 187 -21.95 21.87 2.95
CA ARG A 187 -21.80 22.38 4.32
C ARG A 187 -21.43 23.87 4.39
N TRP A 188 -21.16 24.49 3.24
CA TRP A 188 -20.74 25.90 3.11
C TRP A 188 -21.71 26.75 2.28
N ARG A 189 -22.99 26.36 2.21
CA ARG A 189 -24.06 27.22 1.65
C ARG A 189 -25.02 27.67 2.71
#